data_8278d1105ff6ca36c3cca19d11f6f2b8
#
_entry.id   8278d1105ff6ca36c3cca19d11f6f2b8
#
_cell.length_a   1.000
_cell.length_b   1.000
_cell.length_c   1.000
_cell.angle_alpha   90.00
_cell.angle_beta   90.00
_cell.angle_gamma   90.00
#
_symmetry.space_group_name_H-M   'P 1'
#
loop_
_entity.id
_entity.type
_entity.pdbx_description
1 polymer ?
#
loop_
_entity_poly.entity_id
_entity_poly.type
_entity_poly.pdbx_seq_one_letter_code
_entity_poly.pdbx_strand_id
1 'polypeptide(L)'
;MSFDLIIFIFYVLILISLGWYKTNSIKSETSYLLANRSTKLFPLVATLVMTEFNTSTLIGFSSVGFSVGAWGLLLPSVFLFGIGFYAFSVAKKWKEFNGLSTAGFFTKLYGPFLGKTASVCLILAMLGFSATYVKSLILIFQPIVPQMSEWLLGLGFVLLVLIFSLNGGLISIVRTDIFGFISVLIFIPALLYFSWEYSGRDSLALFQKFPLQESSQKLPLSFIGSLVVLTMFTYISAPWYSQKIFSAKNESTAFQAVGISAILVFLLYGFPVLATGFFAIASPTSLNAQLAIPELINLSFPLGWKGFAYGVLLMAGATTLAGVWSAMTTMVVGDFLGEPSQDKNRSRLITIFFATGSWILGIVLVDNVLNKLILANIPIAALSFALLGGFYWKGISKSGVYISILVGLFWGIFCFFYWGETGGYTLYWAFAGIPLIFASGIVVSLFTKSPR
;
A
#
# COMPACT_ATOMS: atom_id res chain seq x y z
N MET A 1 33.10 4.24 12.65
CA MET A 1 31.75 3.94 12.13
C MET A 1 30.83 3.86 13.34
N SER A 2 29.69 4.54 13.36
CA SER A 2 28.77 4.48 14.51
C SER A 2 28.19 3.05 14.65
N PHE A 3 27.93 2.61 15.88
CA PHE A 3 27.35 1.29 16.14
C PHE A 3 26.02 1.08 15.40
N ASP A 4 25.21 2.13 15.33
CA ASP A 4 23.96 2.14 14.55
C ASP A 4 24.20 1.86 13.05
N LEU A 5 25.25 2.42 12.47
CA LEU A 5 25.57 2.18 11.06
C LEU A 5 25.99 0.71 10.81
N ILE A 6 26.68 0.09 11.77
CA ILE A 6 27.05 -1.33 11.68
C ILE A 6 25.78 -2.20 11.68
N ILE A 7 24.83 -1.94 12.59
CA ILE A 7 23.56 -2.67 12.68
C ILE A 7 22.74 -2.46 11.41
N PHE A 8 22.65 -1.23 10.92
CA PHE A 8 21.94 -0.90 9.68
C PHE A 8 22.52 -1.66 8.48
N ILE A 9 23.86 -1.62 8.29
CA ILE A 9 24.52 -2.35 7.19
C ILE A 9 24.27 -3.86 7.32
N PHE A 10 24.40 -4.42 8.52
CA PHE A 10 24.16 -5.83 8.76
C PHE A 10 22.71 -6.22 8.40
N TYR A 11 21.74 -5.37 8.75
CA TYR A 11 20.33 -5.57 8.39
C TYR A 11 20.11 -5.56 6.87
N VAL A 12 20.74 -4.61 6.15
CA VAL A 12 20.69 -4.53 4.69
C VAL A 12 21.34 -5.76 4.03
N LEU A 13 22.46 -6.24 4.56
CA LEU A 13 23.11 -7.45 4.06
C LEU A 13 22.23 -8.70 4.24
N ILE A 14 21.52 -8.83 5.37
CA ILE A 14 20.52 -9.89 5.56
C ILE A 14 19.43 -9.79 4.50
N LEU A 15 18.88 -8.59 4.28
CA LEU A 15 17.82 -8.35 3.30
C LEU A 15 18.25 -8.79 1.89
N ILE A 16 19.43 -8.36 1.44
CA ILE A 16 20.00 -8.74 0.14
C ILE A 16 20.22 -10.26 0.06
N SER A 17 20.78 -10.85 1.12
CA SER A 17 21.05 -12.29 1.18
C SER A 17 19.76 -13.12 1.07
N LEU A 18 18.70 -12.73 1.79
CA LEU A 18 17.38 -13.37 1.72
C LEU A 18 16.75 -13.22 0.34
N GLY A 19 16.90 -12.04 -0.27
CA GLY A 19 16.43 -11.76 -1.62
C GLY A 19 17.10 -12.67 -2.69
N TRP A 20 18.37 -12.96 -2.52
CA TRP A 20 19.14 -13.79 -3.46
C TRP A 20 19.11 -15.29 -3.14
N TYR A 21 18.68 -15.68 -1.96
CA TYR A 21 18.67 -17.07 -1.54
C TYR A 21 17.83 -17.95 -2.48
N LYS A 22 18.43 -18.99 -3.05
CA LYS A 22 17.80 -19.98 -3.94
C LYS A 22 17.03 -19.38 -5.15
N THR A 23 17.42 -18.23 -5.67
CA THR A 23 16.79 -17.64 -6.86
C THR A 23 17.10 -18.40 -8.14
N ASN A 24 18.20 -19.17 -8.17
CA ASN A 24 18.60 -20.03 -9.31
C ASN A 24 17.60 -21.17 -9.59
N SER A 25 16.72 -21.51 -8.62
CA SER A 25 15.67 -22.52 -8.81
C SER A 25 14.45 -21.98 -9.58
N ILE A 26 14.36 -20.67 -9.79
CA ILE A 26 13.24 -20.01 -10.49
C ILE A 26 13.59 -19.99 -11.99
N LYS A 27 13.03 -20.97 -12.73
CA LYS A 27 13.34 -21.19 -14.15
C LYS A 27 12.30 -20.61 -15.11
N SER A 28 11.06 -20.37 -14.66
CA SER A 28 9.97 -19.88 -15.52
C SER A 28 9.39 -18.55 -15.03
N GLU A 29 8.84 -17.77 -15.94
CA GLU A 29 8.14 -16.51 -15.62
C GLU A 29 6.93 -16.74 -14.73
N THR A 30 6.20 -17.85 -14.89
CA THR A 30 5.08 -18.26 -14.02
C THR A 30 5.52 -18.49 -12.56
N SER A 31 6.64 -19.20 -12.35
CA SER A 31 7.20 -19.39 -11.00
C SER A 31 7.67 -18.07 -10.39
N TYR A 32 8.22 -17.19 -11.22
CA TYR A 32 8.66 -15.85 -10.84
C TYR A 32 7.47 -14.97 -10.37
N LEU A 33 6.32 -15.04 -11.07
CA LEU A 33 5.16 -14.17 -10.83
C LEU A 33 4.18 -14.71 -9.76
N LEU A 34 4.05 -16.04 -9.55
CA LEU A 34 2.98 -16.67 -8.74
C LEU A 34 3.47 -17.55 -7.58
N ALA A 35 4.76 -17.65 -7.30
CA ALA A 35 5.32 -18.43 -6.18
C ALA A 35 4.73 -19.86 -6.07
N ASN A 36 4.50 -20.57 -7.18
CA ASN A 36 3.99 -21.94 -7.29
C ASN A 36 2.61 -22.21 -6.60
N ARG A 37 1.87 -21.18 -6.18
CA ARG A 37 0.50 -21.27 -5.60
C ARG A 37 0.38 -22.23 -4.39
N SER A 38 1.38 -22.27 -3.52
CA SER A 38 1.44 -23.19 -2.38
C SER A 38 1.66 -22.50 -1.02
N THR A 39 1.46 -21.19 -0.96
CA THR A 39 1.72 -20.39 0.23
C THR A 39 0.77 -20.75 1.38
N LYS A 40 1.34 -21.15 2.53
CA LYS A 40 0.62 -21.50 3.75
C LYS A 40 0.17 -20.25 4.52
N LEU A 41 -0.65 -20.43 5.58
CA LEU A 41 -1.27 -19.33 6.33
C LEU A 41 -0.26 -18.32 6.86
N PHE A 42 0.74 -18.73 7.66
CA PHE A 42 1.70 -17.80 8.26
C PHE A 42 2.50 -16.99 7.24
N PRO A 43 3.16 -17.57 6.22
CA PRO A 43 3.81 -16.81 5.17
C PRO A 43 2.85 -15.87 4.41
N LEU A 44 1.60 -16.28 4.22
CA LEU A 44 0.60 -15.46 3.54
C LEU A 44 0.19 -14.25 4.40
N VAL A 45 -0.03 -14.44 5.70
CA VAL A 45 -0.28 -13.33 6.65
C VAL A 45 0.90 -12.36 6.65
N ALA A 46 2.12 -12.88 6.81
CA ALA A 46 3.33 -12.06 6.85
C ALA A 46 3.46 -11.20 5.58
N THR A 47 3.29 -11.79 4.40
CA THR A 47 3.43 -11.06 3.14
C THR A 47 2.27 -10.09 2.89
N LEU A 48 1.03 -10.41 3.30
CA LEU A 48 -0.10 -9.48 3.22
C LEU A 48 0.10 -8.28 4.14
N VAL A 49 0.49 -8.51 5.40
CA VAL A 49 0.78 -7.44 6.36
C VAL A 49 1.91 -6.55 5.87
N MET A 50 3.02 -7.13 5.37
CA MET A 50 4.17 -6.36 4.88
C MET A 50 3.88 -5.61 3.58
N THR A 51 2.86 -6.01 2.81
CA THR A 51 2.40 -5.25 1.66
C THR A 51 1.68 -3.98 2.08
N GLU A 52 0.92 -4.04 3.16
CA GLU A 52 0.20 -2.89 3.70
C GLU A 52 1.08 -2.03 4.60
N PHE A 53 1.96 -2.65 5.41
CA PHE A 53 2.88 -1.92 6.26
C PHE A 53 4.00 -1.31 5.42
N ASN A 54 3.75 -0.12 4.91
CA ASN A 54 4.65 0.62 4.05
C ASN A 54 5.01 1.99 4.65
N THR A 55 6.11 2.57 4.18
CA THR A 55 6.66 3.82 4.70
C THR A 55 5.77 5.03 4.42
N SER A 56 5.01 5.05 3.32
CA SER A 56 4.11 6.16 2.99
C SER A 56 2.93 6.25 3.95
N THR A 57 2.26 5.12 4.18
CA THR A 57 1.17 5.07 5.15
C THR A 57 1.67 5.32 6.56
N LEU A 58 2.86 4.80 6.92
CA LEU A 58 3.49 5.06 8.20
C LEU A 58 3.72 6.56 8.42
N ILE A 59 4.36 7.26 7.47
CA ILE A 59 4.57 8.72 7.54
C ILE A 59 3.23 9.45 7.58
N GLY A 60 2.30 9.11 6.67
CA GLY A 60 1.01 9.78 6.58
C GLY A 60 0.20 9.68 7.87
N PHE A 61 0.05 8.48 8.43
CA PHE A 61 -0.73 8.28 9.65
C PHE A 61 -0.03 8.81 10.88
N SER A 62 1.28 8.66 10.96
CA SER A 62 2.08 9.23 12.05
C SER A 62 2.07 10.75 12.05
N SER A 63 2.04 11.41 10.89
CA SER A 63 1.89 12.87 10.82
C SER A 63 0.54 13.35 11.38
N VAL A 64 -0.52 12.55 11.18
CA VAL A 64 -1.82 12.81 11.80
C VAL A 64 -1.73 12.58 13.32
N GLY A 65 -1.13 11.48 13.79
CA GLY A 65 -0.90 11.24 15.22
C GLY A 65 -0.14 12.38 15.90
N PHE A 66 0.91 12.91 15.23
CA PHE A 66 1.66 14.07 15.70
C PHE A 66 0.79 15.34 15.82
N SER A 67 -0.24 15.48 14.95
CA SER A 67 -1.08 16.69 14.86
C SER A 67 -2.32 16.64 15.77
N VAL A 68 -2.87 15.44 16.07
CA VAL A 68 -4.14 15.27 16.78
C VAL A 68 -4.10 14.22 17.92
N GLY A 69 -2.91 13.71 18.23
CA GLY A 69 -2.71 12.75 19.32
C GLY A 69 -3.54 11.47 19.19
N ALA A 70 -4.14 11.04 20.29
CA ALA A 70 -4.92 9.79 20.37
C ALA A 70 -6.15 9.76 19.42
N TRP A 71 -6.71 10.91 19.05
CA TRP A 71 -7.80 11.00 18.09
C TRP A 71 -7.42 10.41 16.72
N GLY A 72 -6.14 10.51 16.37
CA GLY A 72 -5.56 9.90 15.15
C GLY A 72 -5.73 8.38 15.06
N LEU A 73 -5.98 7.66 16.18
CA LEU A 73 -6.25 6.21 16.19
C LEU A 73 -7.49 5.81 15.37
N LEU A 74 -8.38 6.75 15.10
CA LEU A 74 -9.50 6.48 14.21
C LEU A 74 -9.06 6.26 12.76
N LEU A 75 -7.91 6.81 12.34
CA LEU A 75 -7.45 6.70 10.96
C LEU A 75 -7.05 5.27 10.57
N PRO A 76 -6.29 4.48 11.36
CA PRO A 76 -6.02 3.07 11.04
C PRO A 76 -7.26 2.18 10.90
N SER A 77 -8.43 2.59 11.41
CA SER A 77 -9.67 1.84 11.23
C SER A 77 -10.06 1.64 9.75
N VAL A 78 -9.57 2.51 8.85
CA VAL A 78 -9.78 2.37 7.40
C VAL A 78 -9.29 1.02 6.87
N PHE A 79 -8.19 0.50 7.44
CA PHE A 79 -7.67 -0.83 7.08
C PHE A 79 -8.49 -1.95 7.68
N LEU A 80 -8.92 -1.81 8.93
CA LEU A 80 -9.75 -2.82 9.58
C LEU A 80 -11.03 -3.05 8.78
N PHE A 81 -11.72 -1.98 8.40
CA PHE A 81 -12.94 -2.08 7.59
C PHE A 81 -12.65 -2.42 6.12
N GLY A 82 -11.65 -1.81 5.50
CA GLY A 82 -11.33 -2.05 4.08
C GLY A 82 -10.85 -3.47 3.81
N ILE A 83 -9.84 -3.95 4.56
CA ILE A 83 -9.32 -5.32 4.43
C ILE A 83 -10.34 -6.33 4.96
N GLY A 84 -11.08 -5.99 6.02
CA GLY A 84 -12.20 -6.81 6.50
C GLY A 84 -13.27 -7.01 5.41
N PHE A 85 -13.67 -5.94 4.74
CA PHE A 85 -14.60 -6.02 3.61
C PHE A 85 -14.05 -6.89 2.47
N TYR A 86 -12.75 -6.75 2.15
CA TYR A 86 -12.08 -7.63 1.18
C TYR A 86 -12.18 -9.11 1.59
N ALA A 87 -11.92 -9.43 2.88
CA ALA A 87 -11.95 -10.81 3.37
C ALA A 87 -13.32 -11.45 3.12
N PHE A 88 -14.39 -10.77 3.52
CA PHE A 88 -15.75 -11.30 3.43
C PHE A 88 -16.32 -11.26 2.02
N SER A 89 -15.97 -10.25 1.22
CA SER A 89 -16.57 -10.08 -0.11
C SER A 89 -15.81 -10.83 -1.21
N VAL A 90 -14.48 -10.74 -1.27
CA VAL A 90 -13.77 -11.17 -2.48
C VAL A 90 -12.60 -12.14 -2.27
N ALA A 91 -12.08 -12.34 -1.05
CA ALA A 91 -10.87 -13.14 -0.84
C ALA A 91 -10.99 -14.58 -1.39
N LYS A 92 -12.11 -15.27 -1.09
CA LYS A 92 -12.39 -16.61 -1.64
C LYS A 92 -12.59 -16.57 -3.14
N LYS A 93 -13.35 -15.59 -3.64
CA LYS A 93 -13.64 -15.41 -5.08
C LYS A 93 -12.35 -15.16 -5.90
N TRP A 94 -11.43 -14.39 -5.37
CA TRP A 94 -10.13 -14.21 -5.99
C TRP A 94 -9.33 -15.52 -6.04
N LYS A 95 -9.38 -16.33 -4.97
CA LYS A 95 -8.70 -17.63 -4.98
C LYS A 95 -9.38 -18.63 -5.93
N GLU A 96 -10.70 -18.66 -6.02
CA GLU A 96 -11.45 -19.46 -7.00
C GLU A 96 -11.09 -19.06 -8.44
N PHE A 97 -11.01 -17.75 -8.74
CA PHE A 97 -10.62 -17.25 -10.05
C PHE A 97 -9.22 -17.73 -10.46
N ASN A 98 -8.28 -17.70 -9.53
CA ASN A 98 -6.92 -18.24 -9.66
C ASN A 98 -6.19 -17.82 -10.96
N GLY A 99 -6.35 -16.56 -11.36
CA GLY A 99 -5.76 -15.97 -12.56
C GLY A 99 -4.27 -15.70 -12.47
N LEU A 100 -3.73 -15.05 -13.52
CA LEU A 100 -2.37 -14.53 -13.55
C LEU A 100 -2.34 -13.09 -12.99
N SER A 101 -3.28 -12.26 -13.41
CA SER A 101 -3.41 -10.87 -13.01
C SER A 101 -4.83 -10.54 -12.54
N THR A 102 -4.98 -9.45 -11.77
CA THR A 102 -6.29 -8.89 -11.39
C THR A 102 -7.08 -8.48 -12.63
N ALA A 103 -6.42 -7.84 -13.59
CA ALA A 103 -7.06 -7.38 -14.81
C ALA A 103 -7.49 -8.53 -15.72
N GLY A 104 -6.84 -9.70 -15.63
CA GLY A 104 -7.25 -10.93 -16.30
C GLY A 104 -8.68 -11.38 -15.97
N PHE A 105 -9.18 -11.05 -14.77
CA PHE A 105 -10.58 -11.26 -14.41
C PHE A 105 -11.52 -10.45 -15.31
N PHE A 106 -11.23 -9.19 -15.55
CA PHE A 106 -12.04 -8.32 -16.42
C PHE A 106 -11.94 -8.78 -17.88
N THR A 107 -10.78 -9.22 -18.33
CA THR A 107 -10.60 -9.80 -19.67
C THR A 107 -11.47 -11.04 -19.86
N LYS A 108 -11.48 -11.95 -18.88
CA LYS A 108 -12.25 -13.19 -18.93
C LYS A 108 -13.77 -12.94 -18.98
N LEU A 109 -14.27 -11.95 -18.22
CA LEU A 109 -15.70 -11.70 -18.11
C LEU A 109 -16.22 -10.72 -19.18
N TYR A 110 -15.46 -9.69 -19.50
CA TYR A 110 -15.95 -8.55 -20.29
C TYR A 110 -15.22 -8.41 -21.63
N GLY A 111 -14.18 -9.20 -21.85
CA GLY A 111 -13.39 -9.20 -23.07
C GLY A 111 -12.13 -8.32 -23.00
N PRO A 112 -11.26 -8.40 -24.02
CA PRO A 112 -9.90 -7.83 -23.98
C PRO A 112 -9.86 -6.31 -23.81
N PHE A 113 -10.83 -5.59 -24.40
CA PHE A 113 -10.87 -4.13 -24.29
C PHE A 113 -11.04 -3.66 -22.83
N LEU A 114 -12.05 -4.17 -22.13
CA LEU A 114 -12.30 -3.82 -20.72
C LEU A 114 -11.22 -4.36 -19.81
N GLY A 115 -10.64 -5.51 -20.10
CA GLY A 115 -9.48 -6.03 -19.39
C GLY A 115 -8.27 -5.10 -19.48
N LYS A 116 -7.92 -4.63 -20.67
CA LYS A 116 -6.83 -3.66 -20.85
C LYS A 116 -7.13 -2.32 -20.21
N THR A 117 -8.37 -1.83 -20.25
CA THR A 117 -8.80 -0.61 -19.54
C THR A 117 -8.59 -0.75 -18.04
N ALA A 118 -9.02 -1.88 -17.45
CA ALA A 118 -8.82 -2.15 -16.03
C ALA A 118 -7.31 -2.23 -15.69
N SER A 119 -6.50 -2.89 -16.53
CA SER A 119 -5.06 -2.97 -16.35
C SER A 119 -4.40 -1.58 -16.33
N VAL A 120 -4.78 -0.70 -17.27
CA VAL A 120 -4.28 0.69 -17.29
C VAL A 120 -4.66 1.44 -16.02
N CYS A 121 -5.92 1.37 -15.58
CA CYS A 121 -6.36 1.98 -14.33
C CYS A 121 -5.54 1.50 -13.12
N LEU A 122 -5.32 0.20 -13.01
CA LEU A 122 -4.58 -0.40 -11.91
C LEU A 122 -3.09 -0.04 -11.96
N ILE A 123 -2.46 -0.04 -13.14
CA ILE A 123 -1.06 0.36 -13.32
C ILE A 123 -0.85 1.84 -12.97
N LEU A 124 -1.74 2.73 -13.41
CA LEU A 124 -1.65 4.16 -13.07
C LEU A 124 -1.74 4.40 -11.57
N ALA A 125 -2.67 3.73 -10.88
CA ALA A 125 -2.79 3.81 -9.43
C ALA A 125 -1.53 3.31 -8.73
N MET A 126 -1.02 2.15 -9.13
CA MET A 126 0.18 1.55 -8.53
C MET A 126 1.44 2.36 -8.81
N LEU A 127 1.52 3.02 -9.96
CA LEU A 127 2.61 3.96 -10.25
C LEU A 127 2.54 5.18 -9.29
N GLY A 128 1.34 5.70 -9.02
CA GLY A 128 1.12 6.74 -8.02
C GLY A 128 1.55 6.28 -6.61
N PHE A 129 1.15 5.08 -6.18
CA PHE A 129 1.58 4.52 -4.90
C PHE A 129 3.10 4.36 -4.81
N SER A 130 3.73 3.77 -5.83
CA SER A 130 5.17 3.57 -5.82
C SER A 130 5.95 4.89 -5.81
N ALA A 131 5.41 5.94 -6.43
CA ALA A 131 5.96 7.30 -6.32
C ALA A 131 5.94 7.82 -4.87
N THR A 132 4.82 7.63 -4.15
CA THR A 132 4.74 8.00 -2.72
C THR A 132 5.68 7.18 -1.84
N TYR A 133 5.89 5.89 -2.16
CA TYR A 133 6.82 5.03 -1.41
C TYR A 133 8.28 5.47 -1.59
N VAL A 134 8.68 5.88 -2.79
CA VAL A 134 10.02 6.46 -3.02
C VAL A 134 10.17 7.75 -2.23
N LYS A 135 9.18 8.67 -2.28
CA LYS A 135 9.21 9.93 -1.52
C LYS A 135 9.26 9.70 -0.02
N SER A 136 8.52 8.73 0.50
CA SER A 136 8.53 8.41 1.92
C SER A 136 9.89 7.88 2.40
N LEU A 137 10.57 7.05 1.60
CA LEU A 137 11.94 6.64 1.90
C LEU A 137 12.89 7.85 1.93
N ILE A 138 12.77 8.77 0.96
CA ILE A 138 13.56 10.00 0.96
C ILE A 138 13.32 10.77 2.27
N LEU A 139 12.08 11.02 2.66
CA LEU A 139 11.73 11.76 3.89
C LEU A 139 12.26 11.09 5.17
N ILE A 140 12.27 9.76 5.23
CA ILE A 140 12.80 9.02 6.38
C ILE A 140 14.32 9.20 6.51
N PHE A 141 15.05 9.16 5.39
CA PHE A 141 16.50 9.14 5.43
C PHE A 141 17.14 10.50 5.22
N GLN A 142 16.43 11.50 4.69
CA GLN A 142 16.94 12.85 4.47
C GLN A 142 17.54 13.50 5.74
N PRO A 143 16.93 13.35 6.95
CA PRO A 143 17.53 13.91 8.17
C PRO A 143 18.89 13.31 8.55
N ILE A 144 19.20 12.08 8.09
CA ILE A 144 20.49 11.44 8.35
C ILE A 144 21.58 11.93 7.40
N VAL A 145 21.19 12.24 6.15
CA VAL A 145 22.10 12.68 5.07
C VAL A 145 21.61 13.99 4.45
N PRO A 146 21.54 15.09 5.21
CA PRO A 146 20.90 16.33 4.77
C PRO A 146 21.59 17.00 3.58
N GLN A 147 22.85 16.65 3.31
CA GLN A 147 23.63 17.18 2.18
C GLN A 147 23.33 16.47 0.86
N MET A 148 22.72 15.29 0.90
CA MET A 148 22.39 14.54 -0.32
C MET A 148 21.11 15.07 -0.94
N SER A 149 21.11 15.32 -2.25
CA SER A 149 19.89 15.72 -2.95
C SER A 149 18.85 14.61 -2.94
N GLU A 150 17.56 14.99 -2.92
CA GLU A 150 16.44 14.01 -3.01
C GLU A 150 16.57 13.09 -4.24
N TRP A 151 17.09 13.64 -5.36
CA TRP A 151 17.33 12.87 -6.59
C TRP A 151 18.32 11.74 -6.39
N LEU A 152 19.45 12.04 -5.78
CA LEU A 152 20.51 11.06 -5.55
C LEU A 152 20.09 10.02 -4.49
N LEU A 153 19.45 10.48 -3.42
CA LEU A 153 18.95 9.60 -2.35
C LEU A 153 17.85 8.66 -2.87
N GLY A 154 16.90 9.18 -3.63
CA GLY A 154 15.83 8.39 -4.25
C GLY A 154 16.37 7.37 -5.26
N LEU A 155 17.33 7.77 -6.11
CA LEU A 155 18.01 6.84 -7.03
C LEU A 155 18.71 5.71 -6.27
N GLY A 156 19.40 6.03 -5.18
CA GLY A 156 20.07 5.03 -4.33
C GLY A 156 19.11 3.98 -3.80
N PHE A 157 17.93 4.39 -3.29
CA PHE A 157 16.89 3.45 -2.84
C PHE A 157 16.33 2.61 -3.96
N VAL A 158 16.01 3.21 -5.10
CA VAL A 158 15.49 2.47 -6.26
C VAL A 158 16.49 1.43 -6.75
N LEU A 159 17.78 1.78 -6.87
CA LEU A 159 18.82 0.83 -7.23
C LEU A 159 18.96 -0.30 -6.20
N LEU A 160 18.93 0.02 -4.91
CA LEU A 160 19.00 -0.98 -3.85
C LEU A 160 17.83 -1.98 -3.96
N VAL A 161 16.61 -1.49 -4.17
CA VAL A 161 15.42 -2.35 -4.33
C VAL A 161 15.55 -3.23 -5.58
N LEU A 162 16.00 -2.68 -6.69
CA LEU A 162 16.24 -3.45 -7.92
C LEU A 162 17.28 -4.57 -7.71
N ILE A 163 18.38 -4.31 -6.99
CA ILE A 163 19.45 -5.30 -6.73
C ILE A 163 18.88 -6.58 -6.11
N PHE A 164 17.99 -6.49 -5.11
CA PHE A 164 17.47 -7.71 -4.48
C PHE A 164 16.18 -8.25 -5.11
N SER A 165 15.40 -7.44 -5.83
CA SER A 165 14.09 -7.86 -6.36
C SER A 165 14.14 -8.48 -7.76
N LEU A 166 15.06 -8.03 -8.63
CA LEU A 166 15.12 -8.45 -10.04
C LEU A 166 15.40 -9.94 -10.26
N ASN A 167 16.00 -10.63 -9.28
CA ASN A 167 16.40 -12.03 -9.46
C ASN A 167 15.39 -13.05 -8.93
N GLY A 168 14.61 -12.71 -7.90
CA GLY A 168 13.82 -13.68 -7.14
C GLY A 168 12.30 -13.63 -7.32
N GLY A 169 11.74 -12.60 -7.96
CA GLY A 169 10.30 -12.43 -8.14
C GLY A 169 9.52 -12.56 -6.83
N LEU A 170 8.27 -13.04 -6.91
CA LEU A 170 7.36 -13.16 -5.76
C LEU A 170 7.88 -14.07 -4.64
N ILE A 171 8.65 -15.11 -4.97
CA ILE A 171 9.23 -16.02 -3.95
C ILE A 171 10.22 -15.28 -3.06
N SER A 172 11.08 -14.44 -3.65
CA SER A 172 12.01 -13.60 -2.90
C SER A 172 11.28 -12.61 -2.01
N ILE A 173 10.24 -11.96 -2.55
CA ILE A 173 9.41 -11.00 -1.82
C ILE A 173 8.78 -11.66 -0.59
N VAL A 174 8.15 -12.84 -0.72
CA VAL A 174 7.54 -13.55 0.42
C VAL A 174 8.56 -13.88 1.50
N ARG A 175 9.81 -14.23 1.15
CA ARG A 175 10.86 -14.53 2.14
C ARG A 175 11.32 -13.29 2.88
N THR A 176 11.58 -12.20 2.16
CA THR A 176 11.95 -10.92 2.79
C THR A 176 10.81 -10.36 3.63
N ASP A 177 9.56 -10.55 3.21
CA ASP A 177 8.38 -10.16 3.97
C ASP A 177 8.24 -10.91 5.31
N ILE A 178 8.59 -12.21 5.38
CA ILE A 178 8.56 -12.96 6.64
C ILE A 178 9.58 -12.39 7.64
N PHE A 179 10.80 -12.11 7.19
CA PHE A 179 11.82 -11.47 8.02
C PHE A 179 11.37 -10.07 8.47
N GLY A 180 10.83 -9.32 7.53
CA GLY A 180 10.29 -7.99 7.77
C GLY A 180 9.15 -7.97 8.77
N PHE A 181 8.22 -8.88 8.64
CA PHE A 181 7.09 -9.02 9.56
C PHE A 181 7.56 -9.23 11.02
N ILE A 182 8.52 -10.13 11.23
CA ILE A 182 9.11 -10.36 12.56
C ILE A 182 9.79 -9.08 13.07
N SER A 183 10.56 -8.40 12.21
CA SER A 183 11.25 -7.15 12.57
C SER A 183 10.28 -6.03 12.93
N VAL A 184 9.17 -5.89 12.20
CA VAL A 184 8.12 -4.89 12.46
C VAL A 184 7.40 -5.17 13.77
N LEU A 185 7.14 -6.45 14.10
CA LEU A 185 6.54 -6.83 15.38
C LEU A 185 7.41 -6.47 16.61
N ILE A 186 8.72 -6.32 16.40
CA ILE A 186 9.66 -5.84 17.44
C ILE A 186 9.74 -4.31 17.40
N PHE A 187 9.88 -3.73 16.21
CA PHE A 187 10.08 -2.29 16.03
C PHE A 187 8.91 -1.44 16.49
N ILE A 188 7.68 -1.83 16.16
CA ILE A 188 6.49 -1.00 16.43
C ILE A 188 6.19 -0.86 17.93
N PRO A 189 6.23 -1.92 18.76
CA PRO A 189 6.15 -1.74 20.21
C PRO A 189 7.32 -0.93 20.80
N ALA A 190 8.53 -1.09 20.29
CA ALA A 190 9.69 -0.31 20.73
C ALA A 190 9.52 1.18 20.37
N LEU A 191 8.98 1.50 19.19
CA LEU A 191 8.67 2.87 18.76
C LEU A 191 7.72 3.55 19.76
N LEU A 192 6.64 2.85 20.17
CA LEU A 192 5.68 3.34 21.15
C LEU A 192 6.33 3.51 22.54
N TYR A 193 7.11 2.52 22.98
CA TYR A 193 7.77 2.57 24.29
C TYR A 193 8.76 3.74 24.40
N PHE A 194 9.67 3.91 23.44
CA PHE A 194 10.66 4.97 23.49
C PHE A 194 10.03 6.36 23.33
N SER A 195 8.96 6.50 22.57
CA SER A 195 8.25 7.78 22.45
C SER A 195 7.52 8.16 23.76
N TRP A 196 6.90 7.19 24.43
CA TRP A 196 6.26 7.38 25.73
C TRP A 196 7.28 7.73 26.80
N GLU A 197 8.44 7.06 26.82
CA GLU A 197 9.54 7.40 27.72
C GLU A 197 10.08 8.82 27.47
N TYR A 198 10.28 9.19 26.19
CA TYR A 198 10.73 10.52 25.77
C TYR A 198 9.75 11.62 26.18
N SER A 199 8.44 11.35 26.19
CA SER A 199 7.41 12.29 26.64
C SER A 199 7.31 12.47 28.16
N GLY A 200 8.16 11.81 28.96
CA GLY A 200 8.14 11.86 30.42
C GLY A 200 7.20 10.84 31.06
N ARG A 201 6.76 9.82 30.33
CA ARG A 201 5.88 8.72 30.78
C ARG A 201 4.49 9.18 31.26
N ASP A 202 4.07 10.37 30.87
CA ASP A 202 2.77 10.93 31.24
C ASP A 202 1.73 10.69 30.11
N SER A 203 0.90 9.66 30.30
CA SER A 203 -0.18 9.36 29.34
C SER A 203 -1.32 10.38 29.39
N LEU A 204 -1.51 11.11 30.50
CA LEU A 204 -2.56 12.13 30.61
C LEU A 204 -2.19 13.38 29.82
N ALA A 205 -0.89 13.71 29.75
CA ALA A 205 -0.39 14.83 28.97
C ALA A 205 -0.81 14.75 27.49
N LEU A 206 -0.99 13.53 26.94
CA LEU A 206 -1.46 13.34 25.57
C LEU A 206 -2.86 13.94 25.36
N PHE A 207 -3.79 13.70 26.29
CA PHE A 207 -5.16 14.23 26.20
C PHE A 207 -5.23 15.72 26.51
N GLN A 208 -4.34 16.22 27.40
CA GLN A 208 -4.24 17.65 27.71
C GLN A 208 -3.72 18.46 26.52
N LYS A 209 -2.69 17.95 25.82
CA LYS A 209 -2.12 18.61 24.65
C LYS A 209 -3.04 18.59 23.43
N PHE A 210 -3.86 17.54 23.32
CA PHE A 210 -4.76 17.34 22.18
C PHE A 210 -6.22 17.23 22.65
N PRO A 211 -6.87 18.38 22.98
CA PRO A 211 -8.28 18.43 23.32
C PRO A 211 -9.15 17.83 22.22
N LEU A 212 -10.13 17.02 22.59
CA LEU A 212 -10.99 16.30 21.67
C LEU A 212 -11.65 17.21 20.62
N GLN A 213 -12.11 18.40 21.05
CA GLN A 213 -12.77 19.35 20.17
C GLN A 213 -11.85 19.86 19.05
N GLU A 214 -10.61 20.24 19.37
CA GLU A 214 -9.65 20.71 18.38
C GLU A 214 -9.18 19.58 17.46
N SER A 215 -8.92 18.40 18.04
CA SER A 215 -8.49 17.22 17.29
C SER A 215 -9.54 16.76 16.28
N SER A 216 -10.83 16.80 16.67
CA SER A 216 -11.94 16.44 15.78
C SER A 216 -12.18 17.46 14.66
N GLN A 217 -11.81 18.73 14.85
CA GLN A 217 -11.83 19.72 13.78
C GLN A 217 -10.70 19.51 12.77
N LYS A 218 -9.49 19.17 13.24
CA LYS A 218 -8.33 18.88 12.37
C LYS A 218 -8.48 17.55 11.62
N LEU A 219 -9.11 16.56 12.24
CA LEU A 219 -9.40 15.25 11.64
C LEU A 219 -10.90 14.92 11.77
N PRO A 220 -11.75 15.43 10.88
CA PRO A 220 -13.20 15.22 10.95
C PRO A 220 -13.59 13.76 10.76
N LEU A 221 -14.63 13.30 11.48
CA LEU A 221 -15.21 11.96 11.29
C LEU A 221 -15.70 11.73 9.86
N SER A 222 -16.16 12.78 9.18
CA SER A 222 -16.56 12.71 7.78
C SER A 222 -15.40 12.35 6.85
N PHE A 223 -14.19 12.86 7.12
CA PHE A 223 -13.00 12.47 6.40
C PHE A 223 -12.65 10.99 6.64
N ILE A 224 -12.62 10.56 7.91
CA ILE A 224 -12.34 9.15 8.26
C ILE A 224 -13.39 8.22 7.61
N GLY A 225 -14.67 8.55 7.74
CA GLY A 225 -15.76 7.78 7.13
C GLY A 225 -15.64 7.70 5.60
N SER A 226 -15.25 8.80 4.96
CA SER A 226 -14.99 8.79 3.50
C SER A 226 -13.86 7.86 3.12
N LEU A 227 -12.76 7.88 3.87
CA LEU A 227 -11.63 6.97 3.63
C LEU A 227 -11.99 5.51 3.91
N VAL A 228 -12.82 5.21 4.93
CA VAL A 228 -13.32 3.85 5.17
C VAL A 228 -14.07 3.35 3.94
N VAL A 229 -15.04 4.13 3.44
CA VAL A 229 -15.81 3.75 2.25
C VAL A 229 -14.89 3.58 1.04
N LEU A 230 -14.01 4.54 0.76
CA LEU A 230 -13.07 4.44 -0.36
C LEU A 230 -12.18 3.20 -0.24
N THR A 231 -11.65 2.92 0.94
CA THR A 231 -10.78 1.77 1.17
C THR A 231 -11.53 0.45 0.95
N MET A 232 -12.78 0.33 1.41
CA MET A 232 -13.60 -0.85 1.14
C MET A 232 -13.72 -1.14 -0.37
N PHE A 233 -13.99 -0.12 -1.18
CA PHE A 233 -14.22 -0.30 -2.61
C PHE A 233 -12.95 -0.27 -3.48
N THR A 234 -11.83 0.25 -2.98
CA THR A 234 -10.54 0.17 -3.67
C THR A 234 -9.83 -1.16 -3.43
N TYR A 235 -9.81 -1.64 -2.18
CA TYR A 235 -9.08 -2.87 -1.82
C TYR A 235 -9.58 -4.11 -2.55
N ILE A 236 -10.88 -4.24 -2.81
CA ILE A 236 -11.44 -5.39 -3.52
C ILE A 236 -10.78 -5.64 -4.88
N SER A 237 -10.30 -4.57 -5.54
CA SER A 237 -9.63 -4.63 -6.85
C SER A 237 -8.10 -4.56 -6.76
N ALA A 238 -7.51 -4.50 -5.56
CA ALA A 238 -6.10 -4.26 -5.33
C ALA A 238 -5.19 -5.38 -5.92
N PRO A 239 -4.35 -5.09 -6.93
CA PRO A 239 -3.52 -6.10 -7.58
C PRO A 239 -2.46 -6.69 -6.65
N TRP A 240 -1.90 -5.89 -5.75
CA TRP A 240 -0.89 -6.33 -4.78
C TRP A 240 -1.46 -7.32 -3.76
N TYR A 241 -2.78 -7.27 -3.47
CA TYR A 241 -3.48 -8.25 -2.64
C TYR A 241 -3.83 -9.51 -3.41
N SER A 242 -4.52 -9.36 -4.55
CA SER A 242 -4.99 -10.51 -5.33
C SER A 242 -3.84 -11.38 -5.85
N GLN A 243 -2.69 -10.80 -6.25
CA GLN A 243 -1.50 -11.56 -6.64
C GLN A 243 -1.04 -12.50 -5.51
N LYS A 244 -1.03 -12.03 -4.27
CA LYS A 244 -0.68 -12.84 -3.10
C LYS A 244 -1.75 -13.88 -2.78
N ILE A 245 -3.03 -13.53 -2.91
CA ILE A 245 -4.15 -14.46 -2.77
C ILE A 245 -4.08 -15.60 -3.80
N PHE A 246 -3.66 -15.33 -5.04
CA PHE A 246 -3.44 -16.39 -6.04
C PHE A 246 -2.35 -17.38 -5.59
N SER A 247 -1.37 -16.95 -4.80
CA SER A 247 -0.33 -17.83 -4.25
C SER A 247 -0.80 -18.72 -3.10
N ALA A 248 -1.93 -18.41 -2.45
CA ALA A 248 -2.46 -19.15 -1.31
C ALA A 248 -2.69 -20.65 -1.61
N LYS A 249 -2.55 -21.51 -0.61
CA LYS A 249 -2.77 -22.95 -0.75
C LYS A 249 -4.23 -23.27 -1.12
N ASN A 250 -5.19 -22.60 -0.49
CA ASN A 250 -6.63 -22.79 -0.72
C ASN A 250 -7.45 -21.55 -0.29
N GLU A 251 -8.76 -21.57 -0.53
CA GLU A 251 -9.69 -20.47 -0.23
C GLU A 251 -9.80 -20.15 1.27
N SER A 252 -9.80 -21.18 2.12
CA SER A 252 -9.84 -21.00 3.57
C SER A 252 -8.58 -20.29 4.07
N THR A 253 -7.40 -20.67 3.56
CA THR A 253 -6.14 -20.00 3.85
C THR A 253 -6.16 -18.53 3.39
N ALA A 254 -6.71 -18.26 2.21
CA ALA A 254 -6.84 -16.90 1.69
C ALA A 254 -7.73 -16.03 2.60
N PHE A 255 -8.94 -16.53 2.95
CA PHE A 255 -9.88 -15.81 3.81
C PHE A 255 -9.29 -15.52 5.20
N GLN A 256 -8.73 -16.56 5.85
CA GLN A 256 -8.14 -16.43 7.19
C GLN A 256 -6.94 -15.46 7.19
N ALA A 257 -6.07 -15.55 6.18
CA ALA A 257 -4.91 -14.68 6.09
C ALA A 257 -5.31 -13.21 5.95
N VAL A 258 -6.29 -12.90 5.11
CA VAL A 258 -6.78 -11.52 4.95
C VAL A 258 -7.44 -11.02 6.24
N GLY A 259 -8.29 -11.82 6.89
CA GLY A 259 -8.93 -11.43 8.15
C GLY A 259 -7.93 -11.16 9.28
N ILE A 260 -6.92 -12.00 9.45
CA ILE A 260 -5.83 -11.79 10.42
C ILE A 260 -5.04 -10.53 10.06
N SER A 261 -4.74 -10.33 8.77
CA SER A 261 -4.00 -9.15 8.31
C SER A 261 -4.75 -7.85 8.59
N ALA A 262 -6.08 -7.81 8.50
CA ALA A 262 -6.88 -6.63 8.82
C ALA A 262 -6.63 -6.13 10.26
N ILE A 263 -6.64 -7.07 11.22
CA ILE A 263 -6.41 -6.76 12.64
C ILE A 263 -4.97 -6.33 12.86
N LEU A 264 -4.01 -7.07 12.31
CA LEU A 264 -2.58 -6.75 12.50
C LEU A 264 -2.21 -5.40 11.90
N VAL A 265 -2.68 -5.09 10.71
CA VAL A 265 -2.40 -3.79 10.04
C VAL A 265 -3.00 -2.63 10.83
N PHE A 266 -4.23 -2.79 11.35
CA PHE A 266 -4.84 -1.80 12.25
C PHE A 266 -3.95 -1.51 13.48
N LEU A 267 -3.46 -2.56 14.15
CA LEU A 267 -2.60 -2.41 15.34
C LEU A 267 -1.24 -1.81 14.97
N LEU A 268 -0.62 -2.28 13.87
CA LEU A 268 0.70 -1.83 13.43
C LEU A 268 0.73 -0.36 12.99
N TYR A 269 -0.40 0.21 12.59
CA TYR A 269 -0.51 1.65 12.33
C TYR A 269 -1.04 2.43 13.52
N GLY A 270 -1.83 1.82 14.39
CA GLY A 270 -2.32 2.45 15.62
C GLY A 270 -1.18 2.82 16.58
N PHE A 271 -0.20 1.95 16.76
CA PHE A 271 0.93 2.21 17.64
C PHE A 271 1.82 3.37 17.16
N PRO A 272 2.23 3.50 15.89
CA PRO A 272 2.94 4.68 15.40
C PRO A 272 2.16 5.98 15.52
N VAL A 273 0.84 5.96 15.34
CA VAL A 273 -0.02 7.13 15.58
C VAL A 273 0.08 7.58 17.04
N LEU A 274 -0.03 6.66 17.99
CA LEU A 274 0.16 6.98 19.43
C LEU A 274 1.58 7.43 19.73
N ALA A 275 2.59 6.76 19.17
CA ALA A 275 3.99 7.07 19.36
C ALA A 275 4.29 8.52 18.94
N THR A 276 3.83 8.94 17.78
CA THR A 276 4.04 10.32 17.33
C THR A 276 3.20 11.33 18.09
N GLY A 277 2.03 10.95 18.61
CA GLY A 277 1.27 11.76 19.56
C GLY A 277 2.04 12.01 20.85
N PHE A 278 2.65 10.99 21.47
CA PHE A 278 3.53 11.13 22.62
C PHE A 278 4.78 11.99 22.28
N PHE A 279 5.42 11.70 21.16
CA PHE A 279 6.57 12.49 20.72
C PHE A 279 6.24 13.98 20.58
N ALA A 280 5.05 14.33 20.09
CA ALA A 280 4.61 15.69 19.96
C ALA A 280 4.54 16.43 21.29
N ILE A 281 4.34 15.74 22.44
CA ILE A 281 4.26 16.40 23.75
C ILE A 281 5.56 17.16 24.06
N ALA A 282 6.70 16.55 23.77
CA ALA A 282 8.03 17.10 24.08
C ALA A 282 8.73 17.74 22.85
N SER A 283 8.09 17.74 21.68
CA SER A 283 8.67 18.23 20.43
C SER A 283 8.32 19.70 20.16
N PRO A 284 9.19 20.44 19.41
CA PRO A 284 8.88 21.78 18.95
C PRO A 284 7.62 21.80 18.07
N THR A 285 6.77 22.80 18.25
CA THR A 285 5.53 22.97 17.46
C THR A 285 5.79 23.30 15.98
N SER A 286 7.01 23.73 15.64
CA SER A 286 7.44 24.06 14.27
C SER A 286 7.90 22.85 13.46
N LEU A 287 7.95 21.64 14.05
CA LEU A 287 8.38 20.45 13.34
C LEU A 287 7.38 20.07 12.24
N ASN A 288 7.89 19.80 11.04
CA ASN A 288 7.07 19.24 9.97
C ASN A 288 6.57 17.84 10.37
N ALA A 289 5.24 17.67 10.44
CA ALA A 289 4.61 16.44 10.88
C ALA A 289 5.04 15.19 10.04
N GLN A 290 5.38 15.35 8.77
CA GLN A 290 5.88 14.25 7.94
C GLN A 290 7.27 13.75 8.36
N LEU A 291 8.03 14.56 9.12
CA LEU A 291 9.32 14.19 9.69
C LEU A 291 9.20 13.63 11.13
N ALA A 292 7.99 13.49 11.67
CA ALA A 292 7.80 13.05 13.06
C ALA A 292 8.44 11.68 13.35
N ILE A 293 8.36 10.70 12.44
CA ILE A 293 8.96 9.37 12.62
C ILE A 293 10.49 9.42 12.64
N PRO A 294 11.19 9.97 11.62
CA PRO A 294 12.65 10.03 11.66
C PRO A 294 13.17 10.85 12.83
N GLU A 295 12.54 11.97 13.19
CA GLU A 295 12.94 12.77 14.33
C GLU A 295 12.70 12.05 15.67
N LEU A 296 11.58 11.37 15.84
CA LEU A 296 11.32 10.50 16.98
C LEU A 296 12.45 9.48 17.15
N ILE A 297 12.82 8.76 16.09
CA ILE A 297 13.90 7.78 16.14
C ILE A 297 15.22 8.45 16.51
N ASN A 298 15.54 9.57 15.90
CA ASN A 298 16.79 10.28 16.16
C ASN A 298 16.92 10.78 17.62
N LEU A 299 15.81 11.24 18.21
CA LEU A 299 15.83 11.87 19.54
C LEU A 299 15.58 10.88 20.69
N SER A 300 14.74 9.86 20.48
CA SER A 300 14.30 8.99 21.59
C SER A 300 14.95 7.59 21.61
N PHE A 301 15.48 7.10 20.49
CA PHE A 301 16.00 5.73 20.43
C PHE A 301 17.42 5.65 20.97
N PRO A 302 17.73 4.63 21.81
CA PRO A 302 19.09 4.40 22.30
C PRO A 302 20.01 3.87 21.19
N LEU A 303 21.32 3.86 21.48
CA LEU A 303 22.36 3.35 20.60
C LEU A 303 22.08 1.89 20.18
N GLY A 304 22.20 1.59 18.92
CA GLY A 304 21.90 0.29 18.30
C GLY A 304 20.45 0.18 17.82
N TRP A 305 19.50 0.71 18.55
CA TRP A 305 18.09 0.70 18.15
C TRP A 305 17.79 1.63 16.97
N LYS A 306 18.54 2.73 16.81
CA LYS A 306 18.40 3.61 15.63
C LYS A 306 18.76 2.87 14.34
N GLY A 307 19.88 2.16 14.34
CA GLY A 307 20.31 1.36 13.18
C GLY A 307 19.30 0.27 12.81
N PHE A 308 18.75 -0.44 13.81
CA PHE A 308 17.69 -1.42 13.63
C PHE A 308 16.41 -0.77 13.06
N ALA A 309 15.96 0.35 13.64
CA ALA A 309 14.75 1.06 13.20
C ALA A 309 14.86 1.50 11.72
N TYR A 310 15.97 2.13 11.34
CA TYR A 310 16.19 2.53 9.95
C TYR A 310 16.31 1.34 9.00
N GLY A 311 16.88 0.22 9.46
CA GLY A 311 16.89 -1.04 8.72
C GLY A 311 15.49 -1.58 8.44
N VAL A 312 14.62 -1.60 9.46
CA VAL A 312 13.21 -2.02 9.34
C VAL A 312 12.43 -1.09 8.40
N LEU A 313 12.61 0.23 8.51
CA LEU A 313 11.94 1.20 7.66
C LEU A 313 12.38 1.09 6.19
N LEU A 314 13.69 0.93 5.96
CA LEU A 314 14.20 0.68 4.62
C LEU A 314 13.59 -0.59 4.02
N MET A 315 13.58 -1.67 4.80
CA MET A 315 13.00 -2.93 4.35
C MET A 315 11.51 -2.82 4.05
N ALA A 316 10.72 -2.19 4.93
CA ALA A 316 9.27 -2.01 4.72
C ALA A 316 8.99 -1.25 3.41
N GLY A 317 9.71 -0.15 3.14
CA GLY A 317 9.59 0.57 1.88
C GLY A 317 10.06 -0.24 0.67
N ALA A 318 11.19 -0.92 0.82
CA ALA A 318 11.84 -1.66 -0.25
C ALA A 318 11.04 -2.91 -0.69
N THR A 319 10.52 -3.71 0.25
CA THR A 319 9.72 -4.89 -0.09
C THR A 319 8.38 -4.53 -0.69
N THR A 320 7.77 -3.44 -0.22
CA THR A 320 6.52 -2.92 -0.80
C THR A 320 6.74 -2.41 -2.23
N LEU A 321 7.80 -1.63 -2.48
CA LEU A 321 8.17 -1.19 -3.84
C LEU A 321 8.38 -2.39 -4.76
N ALA A 322 9.17 -3.38 -4.33
CA ALA A 322 9.40 -4.60 -5.10
C ALA A 322 8.10 -5.34 -5.42
N GLY A 323 7.18 -5.43 -4.44
CA GLY A 323 5.88 -6.07 -4.61
C GLY A 323 4.99 -5.34 -5.63
N VAL A 324 4.93 -4.01 -5.54
CA VAL A 324 4.12 -3.17 -6.46
C VAL A 324 4.68 -3.21 -7.88
N TRP A 325 6.01 -3.10 -8.06
CA TRP A 325 6.63 -3.24 -9.38
C TRP A 325 6.42 -4.63 -9.98
N SER A 326 6.51 -5.69 -9.16
CA SER A 326 6.21 -7.07 -9.58
C SER A 326 4.77 -7.20 -10.07
N ALA A 327 3.79 -6.62 -9.35
CA ALA A 327 2.39 -6.68 -9.73
C ALA A 327 2.11 -5.90 -11.03
N MET A 328 2.68 -4.69 -11.21
CA MET A 328 2.60 -3.96 -12.47
C MET A 328 3.22 -4.73 -13.62
N THR A 329 4.38 -5.33 -13.41
CA THR A 329 5.05 -6.18 -14.42
C THR A 329 4.17 -7.36 -14.81
N THR A 330 3.54 -8.03 -13.84
CA THR A 330 2.63 -9.17 -14.09
C THR A 330 1.44 -8.74 -14.95
N MET A 331 0.87 -7.56 -14.70
CA MET A 331 -0.23 -7.04 -15.51
C MET A 331 0.21 -6.71 -16.94
N VAL A 332 1.38 -6.06 -17.11
CA VAL A 332 1.88 -5.77 -18.46
C VAL A 332 2.14 -7.06 -19.23
N VAL A 333 2.77 -8.04 -18.62
CA VAL A 333 3.06 -9.33 -19.26
C VAL A 333 1.76 -10.06 -19.61
N GLY A 334 0.86 -10.23 -18.64
CA GLY A 334 -0.35 -11.02 -18.83
C GLY A 334 -1.43 -10.36 -19.69
N ASP A 335 -1.57 -9.04 -19.59
CA ASP A 335 -2.72 -8.33 -20.19
C ASP A 335 -2.38 -7.67 -21.54
N PHE A 336 -1.09 -7.36 -21.82
CA PHE A 336 -0.67 -6.67 -23.04
C PHE A 336 0.27 -7.49 -23.92
N LEU A 337 1.14 -8.33 -23.33
CA LEU A 337 2.17 -9.06 -24.08
C LEU A 337 1.82 -10.55 -24.30
N GLY A 338 0.70 -11.02 -23.75
CA GLY A 338 0.20 -12.37 -23.91
C GLY A 338 0.77 -13.34 -22.86
N GLU A 339 1.05 -14.61 -23.26
CA GLU A 339 1.50 -15.63 -22.32
C GLU A 339 2.90 -15.36 -21.74
N PRO A 340 3.14 -15.75 -20.47
CA PRO A 340 4.46 -15.69 -19.88
C PRO A 340 5.50 -16.48 -20.70
N SER A 341 6.65 -15.86 -20.96
CA SER A 341 7.73 -16.49 -21.71
C SER A 341 8.68 -17.31 -20.82
N GLN A 342 9.58 -18.04 -21.42
CA GLN A 342 10.71 -18.68 -20.73
C GLN A 342 11.79 -17.66 -20.34
N ASP A 343 11.84 -16.50 -21.03
CA ASP A 343 12.82 -15.45 -20.80
C ASP A 343 12.31 -14.40 -19.81
N LYS A 344 12.89 -14.39 -18.60
CA LYS A 344 12.61 -13.42 -17.54
C LYS A 344 13.18 -12.00 -17.79
N ASN A 345 14.00 -11.81 -18.83
CA ASN A 345 14.63 -10.51 -19.09
C ASN A 345 13.57 -9.47 -19.51
N ARG A 346 12.53 -9.90 -20.20
CA ARG A 346 11.36 -9.04 -20.54
C ARG A 346 10.73 -8.45 -19.28
N SER A 347 10.40 -9.28 -18.31
CA SER A 347 9.83 -8.84 -17.03
C SER A 347 10.78 -7.93 -16.23
N ARG A 348 12.09 -8.18 -16.28
CA ARG A 348 13.09 -7.33 -15.62
C ARG A 348 13.13 -5.93 -16.23
N LEU A 349 13.11 -5.80 -17.55
CA LEU A 349 13.11 -4.50 -18.25
C LEU A 349 11.84 -3.69 -17.89
N ILE A 350 10.67 -4.33 -17.83
CA ILE A 350 9.42 -3.69 -17.45
C ILE A 350 9.50 -3.22 -15.98
N THR A 351 10.08 -4.03 -15.09
CA THR A 351 10.28 -3.65 -13.68
C THR A 351 11.20 -2.43 -13.55
N ILE A 352 12.29 -2.37 -14.31
CA ILE A 352 13.21 -1.21 -14.33
C ILE A 352 12.49 0.05 -14.83
N PHE A 353 11.65 -0.08 -15.86
CA PHE A 353 10.85 1.03 -16.38
C PHE A 353 9.92 1.61 -15.29
N PHE A 354 9.19 0.75 -14.55
CA PHE A 354 8.32 1.21 -13.46
C PHE A 354 9.11 1.77 -12.28
N ALA A 355 10.26 1.20 -11.96
CA ALA A 355 11.14 1.70 -10.91
C ALA A 355 11.64 3.13 -11.23
N THR A 356 12.08 3.36 -12.47
CA THR A 356 12.51 4.68 -12.94
C THR A 356 11.36 5.69 -12.92
N GLY A 357 10.17 5.28 -13.41
CA GLY A 357 8.97 6.11 -13.35
C GLY A 357 8.60 6.49 -11.91
N SER A 358 8.65 5.54 -10.98
CA SER A 358 8.36 5.78 -9.56
C SER A 358 9.33 6.78 -8.93
N TRP A 359 10.61 6.69 -9.27
CA TRP A 359 11.64 7.62 -8.81
C TRP A 359 11.37 9.06 -9.28
N ILE A 360 11.18 9.24 -10.60
CA ILE A 360 10.94 10.57 -11.18
C ILE A 360 9.64 11.17 -10.60
N LEU A 361 8.53 10.43 -10.62
CA LEU A 361 7.23 10.92 -10.15
C LEU A 361 7.22 11.17 -8.64
N GLY A 362 7.97 10.38 -7.86
CA GLY A 362 8.09 10.56 -6.41
C GLY A 362 8.72 11.90 -6.03
N ILE A 363 9.67 12.39 -6.83
CA ILE A 363 10.33 13.67 -6.58
C ILE A 363 9.53 14.83 -7.14
N VAL A 364 8.97 14.67 -8.36
CA VAL A 364 8.33 15.78 -9.08
C VAL A 364 6.89 16.03 -8.60
N LEU A 365 6.12 14.99 -8.26
CA LEU A 365 4.69 15.10 -8.01
C LEU A 365 4.28 14.95 -6.55
N VAL A 366 5.12 14.34 -5.70
CA VAL A 366 4.73 14.06 -4.32
C VAL A 366 5.22 15.16 -3.39
N ASP A 367 4.35 16.09 -3.07
CA ASP A 367 4.51 17.16 -2.07
C ASP A 367 4.04 16.71 -0.67
N ASN A 368 2.86 16.07 -0.60
CA ASN A 368 2.32 15.46 0.61
C ASN A 368 2.03 13.98 0.37
N VAL A 369 2.69 13.13 1.16
CA VAL A 369 2.65 11.67 0.97
C VAL A 369 1.24 11.11 1.14
N LEU A 370 0.52 11.51 2.21
CA LEU A 370 -0.82 10.99 2.49
C LEU A 370 -1.83 11.41 1.41
N ASN A 371 -1.81 12.66 1.01
CA ASN A 371 -2.75 13.19 0.02
C ASN A 371 -2.57 12.52 -1.35
N LYS A 372 -1.32 12.36 -1.79
CA LYS A 372 -1.03 11.69 -3.07
C LYS A 372 -1.31 10.18 -3.03
N LEU A 373 -1.12 9.54 -1.86
CA LEU A 373 -1.51 8.15 -1.64
C LEU A 373 -3.03 7.98 -1.79
N ILE A 374 -3.83 8.89 -1.22
CA ILE A 374 -5.30 8.86 -1.34
C ILE A 374 -5.71 9.11 -2.80
N LEU A 375 -5.12 10.11 -3.46
CA LEU A 375 -5.42 10.46 -4.86
C LEU A 375 -5.20 9.28 -5.82
N ALA A 376 -4.14 8.51 -5.61
CA ALA A 376 -3.80 7.36 -6.45
C ALA A 376 -4.87 6.24 -6.44
N ASN A 377 -5.82 6.26 -5.50
CA ASN A 377 -6.91 5.28 -5.44
C ASN A 377 -8.06 5.56 -6.43
N ILE A 378 -8.14 6.73 -7.06
CA ILE A 378 -9.25 7.08 -7.95
C ILE A 378 -9.47 6.04 -9.06
N PRO A 379 -8.43 5.62 -9.82
CA PRO A 379 -8.62 4.64 -10.88
C PRO A 379 -9.05 3.26 -10.39
N ILE A 380 -8.67 2.87 -9.15
CA ILE A 380 -9.05 1.56 -8.58
C ILE A 380 -10.51 1.58 -8.14
N ALA A 381 -10.96 2.64 -7.47
CA ALA A 381 -12.34 2.79 -7.03
C ALA A 381 -13.33 2.70 -8.21
N ALA A 382 -12.95 3.23 -9.37
CA ALA A 382 -13.76 3.17 -10.57
C ALA A 382 -14.06 1.74 -11.05
N LEU A 383 -13.24 0.75 -10.68
CA LEU A 383 -13.42 -0.67 -11.04
C LEU A 383 -14.34 -1.43 -10.09
N SER A 384 -14.80 -0.82 -9.00
CA SER A 384 -15.53 -1.52 -7.92
C SER A 384 -16.83 -2.19 -8.37
N PHE A 385 -17.67 -1.51 -9.16
CA PHE A 385 -18.89 -2.12 -9.73
C PHE A 385 -18.55 -3.25 -10.68
N ALA A 386 -17.59 -3.05 -11.57
CA ALA A 386 -17.18 -4.07 -12.54
C ALA A 386 -16.72 -5.35 -11.84
N LEU A 387 -16.02 -5.23 -10.71
CA LEU A 387 -15.56 -6.37 -9.95
C LEU A 387 -16.68 -7.08 -9.20
N LEU A 388 -17.40 -6.36 -8.33
CA LEU A 388 -18.47 -6.96 -7.52
C LEU A 388 -19.62 -7.46 -8.38
N GLY A 389 -20.03 -6.70 -9.38
CA GLY A 389 -21.03 -7.14 -10.33
C GLY A 389 -20.57 -8.39 -11.12
N GLY A 390 -19.30 -8.46 -11.45
CA GLY A 390 -18.70 -9.64 -12.08
C GLY A 390 -18.75 -10.90 -11.24
N PHE A 391 -18.54 -10.80 -9.94
CA PHE A 391 -18.61 -11.93 -9.03
C PHE A 391 -20.05 -12.33 -8.64
N TYR A 392 -20.95 -11.34 -8.49
CA TYR A 392 -22.21 -11.58 -7.79
C TYR A 392 -23.48 -11.34 -8.62
N TRP A 393 -23.39 -10.64 -9.78
CA TRP A 393 -24.58 -10.29 -10.54
C TRP A 393 -24.54 -10.77 -11.98
N LYS A 394 -25.42 -11.73 -12.32
CA LYS A 394 -25.51 -12.29 -13.67
C LYS A 394 -26.07 -11.31 -14.72
N GLY A 395 -26.73 -10.25 -14.30
CA GLY A 395 -27.34 -9.24 -15.19
C GLY A 395 -26.37 -8.14 -15.65
N ILE A 396 -25.10 -8.19 -15.25
CA ILE A 396 -24.12 -7.17 -15.61
C ILE A 396 -23.81 -7.21 -17.13
N SER A 397 -23.79 -6.04 -17.77
CA SER A 397 -23.43 -5.89 -19.20
C SER A 397 -22.08 -5.25 -19.38
N LYS A 398 -21.42 -5.49 -20.53
CA LYS A 398 -20.16 -4.83 -20.91
C LYS A 398 -20.30 -3.31 -20.98
N SER A 399 -21.41 -2.81 -21.52
CA SER A 399 -21.71 -1.38 -21.60
C SER A 399 -21.88 -0.76 -20.20
N GLY A 400 -22.58 -1.45 -19.29
CA GLY A 400 -22.74 -1.02 -17.90
C GLY A 400 -21.40 -0.91 -17.19
N VAL A 401 -20.52 -1.89 -17.37
CA VAL A 401 -19.14 -1.87 -16.84
C VAL A 401 -18.35 -0.70 -17.40
N TYR A 402 -18.40 -0.49 -18.71
CA TYR A 402 -17.66 0.60 -19.36
C TYR A 402 -18.10 1.96 -18.82
N ILE A 403 -19.42 2.21 -18.77
CA ILE A 403 -19.95 3.48 -18.27
C ILE A 403 -19.64 3.67 -16.80
N SER A 404 -19.75 2.64 -15.96
CA SER A 404 -19.41 2.76 -14.53
C SER A 404 -17.96 3.15 -14.29
N ILE A 405 -17.02 2.60 -15.08
CA ILE A 405 -15.59 2.96 -15.01
C ILE A 405 -15.40 4.44 -15.41
N LEU A 406 -16.00 4.87 -16.52
CA LEU A 406 -15.90 6.27 -16.98
C LEU A 406 -16.48 7.25 -15.96
N VAL A 407 -17.66 6.95 -15.39
CA VAL A 407 -18.30 7.76 -14.35
C VAL A 407 -17.41 7.83 -13.12
N GLY A 408 -16.83 6.72 -12.69
CA GLY A 408 -15.96 6.67 -11.52
C GLY A 408 -14.67 7.48 -11.71
N LEU A 409 -14.02 7.37 -12.86
CA LEU A 409 -12.83 8.16 -13.19
C LEU A 409 -13.15 9.65 -13.28
N PHE A 410 -14.19 10.00 -14.06
CA PHE A 410 -14.59 11.39 -14.22
C PHE A 410 -14.96 12.02 -12.87
N TRP A 411 -15.80 11.36 -12.06
CA TRP A 411 -16.25 11.89 -10.78
C TRP A 411 -15.11 12.05 -9.79
N GLY A 412 -14.22 11.05 -9.67
CA GLY A 412 -13.07 11.15 -8.77
C GLY A 412 -12.13 12.29 -9.15
N ILE A 413 -11.81 12.42 -10.44
CA ILE A 413 -10.98 13.53 -10.97
C ILE A 413 -11.69 14.87 -10.80
N PHE A 414 -12.97 14.95 -11.10
CA PHE A 414 -13.78 16.17 -10.90
C PHE A 414 -13.78 16.61 -9.44
N CYS A 415 -14.00 15.68 -8.49
CA CYS A 415 -13.96 15.99 -7.06
C CYS A 415 -12.60 16.57 -6.66
N PHE A 416 -11.51 15.99 -7.13
CA PHE A 416 -10.17 16.46 -6.81
C PHE A 416 -9.91 17.88 -7.32
N PHE A 417 -10.25 18.19 -8.58
CA PHE A 417 -10.03 19.52 -9.14
C PHE A 417 -10.99 20.58 -8.64
N TYR A 418 -12.24 20.22 -8.31
CA TYR A 418 -13.27 21.19 -7.90
C TYR A 418 -13.17 21.54 -6.41
N TRP A 419 -13.05 20.53 -5.51
CA TRP A 419 -12.96 20.76 -4.07
C TRP A 419 -11.50 20.78 -3.55
N GLY A 420 -10.58 20.14 -4.23
CA GLY A 420 -9.19 20.04 -3.83
C GLY A 420 -8.96 19.25 -2.54
N GLU A 421 -7.70 19.15 -2.16
CA GLU A 421 -7.28 18.43 -0.94
C GLU A 421 -7.80 19.10 0.34
N THR A 422 -7.80 20.43 0.40
CA THR A 422 -8.28 21.22 1.53
C THR A 422 -9.79 21.30 1.63
N GLY A 423 -10.50 21.18 0.50
CA GLY A 423 -11.98 21.22 0.42
C GLY A 423 -12.68 19.90 0.70
N GLY A 424 -11.91 18.85 1.08
CA GLY A 424 -12.48 17.56 1.46
C GLY A 424 -13.07 16.77 0.29
N TYR A 425 -12.41 16.80 -0.89
CA TYR A 425 -12.82 16.06 -2.08
C TYR A 425 -13.15 14.59 -1.83
N THR A 426 -12.48 13.95 -0.86
CA THR A 426 -12.71 12.55 -0.50
C THR A 426 -14.13 12.28 -0.04
N LEU A 427 -14.77 13.25 0.63
CA LEU A 427 -16.15 13.14 1.10
C LEU A 427 -17.11 12.98 -0.09
N TYR A 428 -17.00 13.86 -1.07
CA TYR A 428 -17.86 13.85 -2.26
C TYR A 428 -17.52 12.66 -3.16
N TRP A 429 -16.25 12.32 -3.26
CA TRP A 429 -15.81 11.16 -4.02
C TRP A 429 -16.34 9.86 -3.42
N ALA A 430 -16.27 9.66 -2.08
CA ALA A 430 -16.76 8.46 -1.42
C ALA A 430 -18.28 8.35 -1.45
N PHE A 431 -18.99 9.35 -0.87
CA PHE A 431 -20.41 9.23 -0.58
C PHE A 431 -21.32 9.51 -1.79
N ALA A 432 -20.86 10.24 -2.80
CA ALA A 432 -21.56 10.36 -4.07
C ALA A 432 -20.94 9.46 -5.16
N GLY A 433 -19.60 9.39 -5.26
CA GLY A 433 -18.92 8.68 -6.34
C GLY A 433 -19.16 7.17 -6.32
N ILE A 434 -19.03 6.51 -5.17
CA ILE A 434 -19.31 5.06 -5.09
C ILE A 434 -20.76 4.74 -5.48
N PRO A 435 -21.80 5.39 -4.91
CA PRO A 435 -23.18 5.21 -5.38
C PRO A 435 -23.37 5.48 -6.87
N LEU A 436 -22.75 6.54 -7.43
CA LEU A 436 -22.84 6.87 -8.85
C LEU A 436 -22.23 5.77 -9.75
N ILE A 437 -21.06 5.20 -9.36
CA ILE A 437 -20.43 4.08 -10.06
C ILE A 437 -21.40 2.89 -10.13
N PHE A 438 -22.04 2.53 -9.01
CA PHE A 438 -22.97 1.42 -8.96
C PHE A 438 -24.30 1.74 -9.69
N ALA A 439 -24.88 2.90 -9.44
CA ALA A 439 -26.14 3.29 -10.08
C ALA A 439 -26.01 3.34 -11.62
N SER A 440 -24.96 4.00 -12.14
CA SER A 440 -24.72 4.08 -13.58
C SER A 440 -24.50 2.70 -14.20
N GLY A 441 -23.71 1.85 -13.55
CA GLY A 441 -23.46 0.48 -14.01
C GLY A 441 -24.70 -0.39 -14.02
N ILE A 442 -25.54 -0.32 -12.96
CA ILE A 442 -26.81 -1.05 -12.87
C ILE A 442 -27.79 -0.56 -13.92
N VAL A 443 -28.04 0.75 -13.99
CA VAL A 443 -29.01 1.34 -14.92
C VAL A 443 -28.66 0.95 -16.36
N VAL A 444 -27.43 1.20 -16.80
CA VAL A 444 -27.00 0.87 -18.17
C VAL A 444 -27.09 -0.65 -18.42
N SER A 445 -26.72 -1.49 -17.45
CA SER A 445 -26.81 -2.94 -17.61
C SER A 445 -28.24 -3.44 -17.77
N LEU A 446 -29.22 -2.80 -17.13
CA LEU A 446 -30.63 -3.16 -17.27
C LEU A 446 -31.19 -2.86 -18.69
N PHE A 447 -30.71 -1.77 -19.31
CA PHE A 447 -31.14 -1.37 -20.65
C PHE A 447 -30.34 -2.04 -21.77
N THR A 448 -29.13 -2.54 -21.48
CA THR A 448 -28.23 -3.09 -22.50
C THR A 448 -28.02 -4.62 -22.34
N LYS A 449 -29.10 -5.34 -21.99
CA LYS A 449 -29.05 -6.81 -21.80
C LYS A 449 -28.40 -7.48 -23.00
N SER A 450 -27.12 -7.84 -22.88
CA SER A 450 -26.47 -8.83 -23.76
C SER A 450 -26.36 -10.12 -22.94
N PRO A 451 -26.82 -11.24 -23.42
CA PRO A 451 -26.58 -12.52 -22.76
C PRO A 451 -25.05 -12.73 -22.68
N ARG A 452 -24.62 -13.20 -21.49
CA ARG A 452 -23.24 -13.66 -21.27
C ARG A 452 -22.96 -14.90 -22.10
#